data_8e9cf1fcdc7881d0366e3c907d4563a1
#
_entry.id   8e9cf1fcdc7881d0366e3c907d4563a1
#
_cell.length_a   1.000
_cell.length_b   1.000
_cell.length_c   1.000
_cell.angle_alpha   90.00
_cell.angle_beta   90.00
_cell.angle_gamma   90.00
#
_symmetry.space_group_name_H-M   'P 1'
#
loop_
_entity.id
_entity.type
_entity.pdbx_description
1 polymer ?
#
loop_
_entity_poly.entity_id
_entity_poly.type
_entity_poly.pdbx_seq_one_letter_code
_entity_poly.pdbx_strand_id
1 'polypeptide(L)'
;MEEIVLNTIKKYNLINNGDKIVVAVSGGPDSMCLLNVLKNIREKFNLELFVAHINHMIREEADSETEYVKQYCEKNNIKCFVKMANVLEMAKQQKRGTEEMGRIVRYDFFNYVANKVFADKIAIAHTENDNAETVLMNLMRGASLEGLKGIEPIRGKFIRPLIECSRDEIEAYCEENKLDPKFDKTNNDNIYTRNKIRNLLIPYIKKEFNPNIVESLNRLAVLARQDAKYFSEIVKNEYKNLVIFENVNKEKHNIIDKNTNIGTSQEENENQKNGDITELNDINKTNIKETVEQQIILDLKKFNKLEYVIKSRVLLYTINKLLGTTKGIEKINVEDMIKLCEKNIGNKYLIPNKNVKIFIKKGKVFFIKL
;
A
#
# COMPACT_ATOMS: atom_id res chain seq x y z
N MET A 1 5.89 -25.38 -9.23
CA MET A 1 5.15 -24.25 -8.64
C MET A 1 5.31 -24.17 -7.12
N GLU A 2 4.89 -25.17 -6.32
CA GLU A 2 4.96 -25.09 -4.85
C GLU A 2 6.38 -24.87 -4.33
N GLU A 3 7.39 -25.47 -4.92
CA GLU A 3 8.78 -25.26 -4.56
C GLU A 3 9.22 -23.79 -4.75
N ILE A 4 8.85 -23.15 -5.85
CA ILE A 4 9.12 -21.73 -6.12
C ILE A 4 8.48 -20.87 -5.02
N VAL A 5 7.22 -21.15 -4.70
CA VAL A 5 6.49 -20.41 -3.64
C VAL A 5 7.14 -20.62 -2.27
N LEU A 6 7.54 -21.84 -1.93
CA LEU A 6 8.25 -22.13 -0.67
C LEU A 6 9.59 -21.39 -0.58
N ASN A 7 10.34 -21.34 -1.68
CA ASN A 7 11.59 -20.58 -1.77
C ASN A 7 11.33 -19.07 -1.62
N THR A 8 10.29 -18.55 -2.25
CA THR A 8 9.86 -17.15 -2.13
C THR A 8 9.46 -16.81 -0.69
N ILE A 9 8.66 -17.68 -0.05
CA ILE A 9 8.26 -17.54 1.37
C ILE A 9 9.50 -17.47 2.27
N LYS A 10 10.43 -18.37 2.09
CA LYS A 10 11.68 -18.43 2.87
C LYS A 10 12.58 -17.22 2.61
N LYS A 11 12.78 -16.85 1.34
CA LYS A 11 13.65 -15.74 0.90
C LYS A 11 13.22 -14.40 1.48
N TYR A 12 11.92 -14.15 1.56
CA TYR A 12 11.36 -12.88 2.02
C TYR A 12 10.70 -12.95 3.40
N ASN A 13 10.76 -14.08 4.10
CA ASN A 13 10.10 -14.28 5.39
C ASN A 13 8.61 -13.89 5.36
N LEU A 14 7.87 -14.38 4.35
CA LEU A 14 6.49 -13.96 4.12
C LEU A 14 5.51 -14.56 5.13
N ILE A 15 5.73 -15.80 5.54
CA ILE A 15 4.82 -16.60 6.36
C ILE A 15 5.59 -17.23 7.52
N ASN A 16 5.02 -17.16 8.72
CA ASN A 16 5.50 -17.85 9.91
C ASN A 16 4.59 -19.04 10.24
N ASN A 17 5.11 -19.96 11.04
CA ASN A 17 4.31 -21.08 11.52
C ASN A 17 3.17 -20.55 12.43
N GLY A 18 1.95 -21.03 12.19
CA GLY A 18 0.75 -20.62 12.92
C GLY A 18 0.09 -19.33 12.43
N ASP A 19 0.58 -18.70 11.35
CA ASP A 19 -0.02 -17.47 10.81
C ASP A 19 -1.48 -17.69 10.37
N LYS A 20 -2.33 -16.72 10.68
CA LYS A 20 -3.68 -16.56 10.11
C LYS A 20 -3.58 -15.69 8.87
N ILE A 21 -4.00 -16.23 7.73
CA ILE A 21 -3.83 -15.57 6.43
C ILE A 21 -5.17 -15.33 5.75
N VAL A 22 -5.46 -14.09 5.37
CA VAL A 22 -6.54 -13.75 4.45
C VAL A 22 -6.00 -13.79 3.03
N VAL A 23 -6.55 -14.65 2.20
CA VAL A 23 -6.21 -14.75 0.77
C VAL A 23 -7.19 -13.91 -0.03
N ALA A 24 -6.67 -12.94 -0.79
CA ALA A 24 -7.45 -12.11 -1.70
C ALA A 24 -7.69 -12.89 -2.99
N VAL A 25 -8.94 -13.28 -3.26
CA VAL A 25 -9.31 -14.14 -4.39
C VAL A 25 -10.27 -13.40 -5.31
N SER A 26 -9.92 -13.29 -6.60
CA SER A 26 -10.78 -12.72 -7.64
C SER A 26 -11.55 -13.78 -8.43
N GLY A 27 -11.16 -15.05 -8.37
CA GLY A 27 -11.67 -16.13 -9.22
C GLY A 27 -10.80 -16.39 -10.46
N GLY A 28 -9.88 -15.49 -10.80
CA GLY A 28 -8.93 -15.66 -11.90
C GLY A 28 -7.75 -16.58 -11.57
N PRO A 29 -6.96 -16.99 -12.61
CA PRO A 29 -5.92 -18.01 -12.48
C PRO A 29 -4.90 -17.71 -11.38
N ASP A 30 -4.34 -16.50 -11.32
CA ASP A 30 -3.32 -16.14 -10.33
C ASP A 30 -3.85 -16.31 -8.90
N SER A 31 -5.08 -15.85 -8.65
CA SER A 31 -5.68 -15.89 -7.33
C SER A 31 -6.11 -17.28 -6.88
N MET A 32 -6.58 -18.11 -7.82
CA MET A 32 -6.94 -19.49 -7.55
C MET A 32 -5.70 -20.38 -7.36
N CYS A 33 -4.64 -20.13 -8.13
CA CYS A 33 -3.32 -20.74 -7.94
C CYS A 33 -2.80 -20.43 -6.54
N LEU A 34 -2.77 -19.14 -6.13
CA LEU A 34 -2.34 -18.72 -4.80
C LEU A 34 -3.11 -19.44 -3.69
N LEU A 35 -4.45 -19.48 -3.79
CA LEU A 35 -5.30 -20.12 -2.80
C LEU A 35 -5.00 -21.61 -2.71
N ASN A 36 -4.86 -22.31 -3.86
CA ASN A 36 -4.58 -23.74 -3.89
C ASN A 36 -3.20 -24.06 -3.31
N VAL A 37 -2.16 -23.32 -3.70
CA VAL A 37 -0.80 -23.51 -3.15
C VAL A 37 -0.80 -23.30 -1.63
N LEU A 38 -1.40 -22.21 -1.12
CA LEU A 38 -1.47 -21.96 0.32
C LEU A 38 -2.26 -23.04 1.06
N LYS A 39 -3.33 -23.58 0.45
CA LYS A 39 -4.08 -24.71 0.98
C LYS A 39 -3.19 -25.96 1.09
N ASN A 40 -2.40 -26.26 0.07
CA ASN A 40 -1.55 -27.46 0.05
C ASN A 40 -0.42 -27.40 1.09
N ILE A 41 0.11 -26.20 1.37
CA ILE A 41 1.17 -26.02 2.37
C ILE A 41 0.63 -25.71 3.78
N ARG A 42 -0.70 -25.62 3.97
CA ARG A 42 -1.28 -25.16 5.24
C ARG A 42 -0.88 -26.02 6.44
N GLU A 43 -0.83 -27.33 6.27
CA GLU A 43 -0.44 -28.24 7.36
C GLU A 43 1.05 -28.10 7.72
N LYS A 44 1.90 -27.94 6.70
CA LYS A 44 3.35 -27.74 6.88
C LYS A 44 3.69 -26.52 7.75
N PHE A 45 2.89 -25.44 7.66
CA PHE A 45 3.08 -24.20 8.39
C PHE A 45 2.02 -23.97 9.48
N ASN A 46 1.14 -24.93 9.73
CA ASN A 46 0.02 -24.80 10.66
C ASN A 46 -0.81 -23.53 10.42
N LEU A 47 -1.19 -23.26 9.14
CA LEU A 47 -1.87 -22.03 8.75
C LEU A 47 -3.38 -22.14 8.96
N GLU A 48 -3.97 -21.02 9.38
CA GLU A 48 -5.41 -20.81 9.32
C GLU A 48 -5.73 -19.88 8.13
N LEU A 49 -6.48 -20.40 7.14
CA LEU A 49 -6.77 -19.68 5.90
C LEU A 49 -8.20 -19.16 5.88
N PHE A 50 -8.33 -17.92 5.42
CA PHE A 50 -9.58 -17.24 5.13
C PHE A 50 -9.54 -16.68 3.72
N VAL A 51 -10.68 -16.59 3.04
CA VAL A 51 -10.79 -15.97 1.72
C VAL A 51 -11.57 -14.66 1.80
N ALA A 52 -11.06 -13.63 1.13
CA ALA A 52 -11.77 -12.39 0.86
C ALA A 52 -11.98 -12.23 -0.65
N HIS A 53 -13.24 -12.32 -1.09
CA HIS A 53 -13.68 -12.17 -2.47
C HIS A 53 -14.53 -10.93 -2.63
N ILE A 54 -14.32 -10.16 -3.72
CA ILE A 54 -15.13 -8.97 -4.04
C ILE A 54 -15.74 -9.16 -5.42
N ASN A 55 -17.06 -9.09 -5.48
CA ASN A 55 -17.79 -8.93 -6.71
C ASN A 55 -17.99 -7.43 -6.96
N HIS A 56 -17.35 -6.93 -8.02
CA HIS A 56 -17.39 -5.49 -8.37
C HIS A 56 -18.70 -5.07 -9.04
N MET A 57 -19.61 -6.00 -9.33
CA MET A 57 -20.90 -5.76 -10.00
C MET A 57 -20.77 -5.03 -11.34
N ILE A 58 -19.67 -5.26 -12.06
CA ILE A 58 -19.39 -4.60 -13.35
C ILE A 58 -19.89 -5.48 -14.51
N ARG A 59 -19.95 -6.80 -14.32
CA ARG A 59 -20.22 -7.81 -15.35
C ARG A 59 -21.23 -8.82 -14.86
N GLU A 60 -21.98 -9.41 -15.81
CA GLU A 60 -22.95 -10.48 -15.50
C GLU A 60 -22.25 -11.77 -15.04
N GLU A 61 -21.04 -12.05 -15.56
CA GLU A 61 -20.26 -13.22 -15.16
C GLU A 61 -19.72 -13.17 -13.72
N ALA A 62 -19.70 -11.98 -13.07
CA ALA A 62 -19.15 -11.81 -11.72
C ALA A 62 -19.88 -12.65 -10.64
N ASP A 63 -21.17 -12.95 -10.85
CA ASP A 63 -21.92 -13.82 -9.94
C ASP A 63 -21.48 -15.28 -10.05
N SER A 64 -21.19 -15.76 -11.26
CA SER A 64 -20.66 -17.10 -11.49
C SER A 64 -19.24 -17.26 -10.93
N GLU A 65 -18.41 -16.23 -11.02
CA GLU A 65 -17.09 -16.18 -10.40
C GLU A 65 -17.20 -16.26 -8.87
N THR A 66 -18.13 -15.52 -8.29
CA THR A 66 -18.40 -15.54 -6.85
C THR A 66 -18.84 -16.92 -6.37
N GLU A 67 -19.73 -17.56 -7.11
CA GLU A 67 -20.22 -18.90 -6.79
C GLU A 67 -19.12 -19.95 -6.90
N TYR A 68 -18.30 -19.88 -7.94
CA TYR A 68 -17.12 -20.76 -8.08
C TYR A 68 -16.15 -20.65 -6.90
N VAL A 69 -15.84 -19.40 -6.45
CA VAL A 69 -14.95 -19.18 -5.30
C VAL A 69 -15.58 -19.75 -4.01
N LYS A 70 -16.88 -19.56 -3.79
CA LYS A 70 -17.59 -20.11 -2.62
C LYS A 70 -17.54 -21.63 -2.59
N GLN A 71 -17.88 -22.27 -3.70
CA GLN A 71 -17.88 -23.74 -3.82
C GLN A 71 -16.49 -24.33 -3.58
N TYR A 72 -15.45 -23.65 -4.13
CA TYR A 72 -14.06 -24.06 -3.86
C TYR A 72 -13.72 -23.96 -2.38
N CYS A 73 -14.14 -22.89 -1.72
CA CYS A 73 -13.89 -22.67 -0.30
C CYS A 73 -14.62 -23.69 0.59
N GLU A 74 -15.88 -23.98 0.31
CA GLU A 74 -16.68 -25.00 1.01
C GLU A 74 -16.05 -26.38 0.91
N LYS A 75 -15.68 -26.79 -0.30
CA LYS A 75 -15.03 -28.09 -0.55
C LYS A 75 -13.73 -28.26 0.24
N ASN A 76 -13.02 -27.16 0.54
CA ASN A 76 -11.72 -27.18 1.21
C ASN A 76 -11.78 -26.72 2.68
N ASN A 77 -12.98 -26.56 3.26
CA ASN A 77 -13.20 -26.08 4.64
C ASN A 77 -12.48 -24.74 4.92
N ILE A 78 -12.58 -23.79 3.98
CA ILE A 78 -12.02 -22.44 4.11
C ILE A 78 -13.17 -21.44 4.22
N LYS A 79 -13.14 -20.60 5.26
CA LYS A 79 -14.18 -19.58 5.44
C LYS A 79 -14.01 -18.46 4.42
N CYS A 80 -15.06 -18.23 3.61
CA CYS A 80 -15.09 -17.21 2.57
C CYS A 80 -15.92 -16.00 3.01
N PHE A 81 -15.35 -14.80 2.86
CA PHE A 81 -16.03 -13.53 3.03
C PHE A 81 -16.22 -12.89 1.66
N VAL A 82 -17.46 -12.55 1.34
CA VAL A 82 -17.82 -11.94 0.05
C VAL A 82 -18.34 -10.52 0.27
N LYS A 83 -17.92 -9.59 -0.58
CA LYS A 83 -18.46 -8.22 -0.65
C LYS A 83 -18.97 -7.94 -2.06
N MET A 84 -20.21 -7.49 -2.14
CA MET A 84 -20.79 -6.90 -3.36
C MET A 84 -20.52 -5.41 -3.33
N ALA A 85 -19.97 -4.83 -4.42
CA ALA A 85 -19.65 -3.40 -4.49
C ALA A 85 -19.85 -2.86 -5.90
N ASN A 86 -20.79 -1.94 -6.09
CA ASN A 86 -20.97 -1.23 -7.35
C ASN A 86 -19.88 -0.17 -7.53
N VAL A 87 -18.71 -0.61 -8.03
CA VAL A 87 -17.51 0.24 -8.16
C VAL A 87 -17.73 1.37 -9.15
N LEU A 88 -18.53 1.17 -10.20
CA LEU A 88 -18.83 2.22 -11.19
C LEU A 88 -19.59 3.39 -10.56
N GLU A 89 -20.59 3.09 -9.75
CA GLU A 89 -21.37 4.12 -9.05
C GLU A 89 -20.54 4.85 -8.00
N MET A 90 -19.77 4.09 -7.19
CA MET A 90 -18.87 4.65 -6.18
C MET A 90 -17.81 5.58 -6.82
N ALA A 91 -17.26 5.20 -7.97
CA ALA A 91 -16.29 6.00 -8.71
C ALA A 91 -16.89 7.34 -9.17
N LYS A 92 -18.13 7.31 -9.70
CA LYS A 92 -18.86 8.52 -10.11
C LYS A 92 -19.13 9.45 -8.91
N GLN A 93 -19.64 8.91 -7.80
CA GLN A 93 -19.94 9.68 -6.57
C GLN A 93 -18.69 10.35 -5.99
N GLN A 94 -17.54 9.66 -5.99
CA GLN A 94 -16.29 10.18 -5.44
C GLN A 94 -15.42 10.93 -6.45
N LYS A 95 -15.87 11.09 -7.71
CA LYS A 95 -15.11 11.73 -8.81
C LYS A 95 -13.70 11.12 -8.99
N ARG A 96 -13.61 9.80 -8.93
CA ARG A 96 -12.37 9.03 -9.08
C ARG A 96 -12.44 8.13 -10.31
N GLY A 97 -11.26 7.70 -10.79
CA GLY A 97 -11.20 6.65 -11.83
C GLY A 97 -11.73 5.31 -11.31
N THR A 98 -12.38 4.53 -12.17
CA THR A 98 -12.96 3.21 -11.80
C THR A 98 -11.88 2.25 -11.26
N GLU A 99 -10.69 2.22 -11.88
CA GLU A 99 -9.57 1.39 -11.43
C GLU A 99 -9.09 1.79 -10.01
N GLU A 100 -8.93 3.10 -9.78
CA GLU A 100 -8.55 3.64 -8.47
C GLU A 100 -9.60 3.28 -7.41
N MET A 101 -10.89 3.45 -7.73
CA MET A 101 -11.97 3.13 -6.80
C MET A 101 -12.03 1.63 -6.50
N GLY A 102 -11.91 0.78 -7.52
CA GLY A 102 -11.83 -0.66 -7.34
C GLY A 102 -10.66 -1.10 -6.47
N ARG A 103 -9.52 -0.41 -6.60
CA ARG A 103 -8.36 -0.64 -5.73
C ARG A 103 -8.65 -0.26 -4.28
N ILE A 104 -9.25 0.90 -4.02
CA ILE A 104 -9.61 1.36 -2.67
C ILE A 104 -10.55 0.33 -2.02
N VAL A 105 -11.65 -0.01 -2.69
CA VAL A 105 -12.64 -0.98 -2.20
C VAL A 105 -12.00 -2.33 -1.85
N ARG A 106 -11.06 -2.80 -2.68
CA ARG A 106 -10.34 -4.06 -2.42
C ARG A 106 -9.50 -4.00 -1.15
N TYR A 107 -8.65 -2.99 -1.02
CA TYR A 107 -7.76 -2.90 0.14
C TYR A 107 -8.51 -2.66 1.44
N ASP A 108 -9.58 -1.86 1.42
CA ASP A 108 -10.45 -1.63 2.59
C ASP A 108 -11.14 -2.92 3.03
N PHE A 109 -11.68 -3.69 2.08
CA PHE A 109 -12.33 -4.95 2.41
C PHE A 109 -11.34 -6.00 2.91
N PHE A 110 -10.16 -6.11 2.31
CA PHE A 110 -9.13 -7.04 2.79
C PHE A 110 -8.70 -6.72 4.22
N ASN A 111 -8.49 -5.43 4.52
CA ASN A 111 -8.18 -4.98 5.88
C ASN A 111 -9.33 -5.24 6.86
N TYR A 112 -10.59 -5.00 6.43
CA TYR A 112 -11.77 -5.31 7.24
C TYR A 112 -11.82 -6.79 7.61
N VAL A 113 -11.68 -7.69 6.63
CA VAL A 113 -11.68 -9.14 6.88
C VAL A 113 -10.51 -9.52 7.78
N ALA A 114 -9.31 -9.02 7.50
CA ALA A 114 -8.12 -9.31 8.30
C ALA A 114 -8.28 -8.90 9.76
N ASN A 115 -8.89 -7.74 10.02
CA ASN A 115 -9.17 -7.31 11.39
C ASN A 115 -10.26 -8.18 12.05
N LYS A 116 -11.30 -8.58 11.30
CA LYS A 116 -12.41 -9.40 11.81
C LYS A 116 -11.97 -10.79 12.25
N VAL A 117 -10.99 -11.38 11.56
CA VAL A 117 -10.46 -12.72 11.89
C VAL A 117 -9.12 -12.67 12.64
N PHE A 118 -8.64 -11.48 12.99
CA PHE A 118 -7.32 -11.26 13.60
C PHE A 118 -6.18 -11.85 12.78
N ALA A 119 -6.22 -11.65 11.45
CA ALA A 119 -5.21 -12.20 10.56
C ALA A 119 -3.86 -11.47 10.69
N ASP A 120 -2.77 -12.25 10.62
CA ASP A 120 -1.40 -11.77 10.63
C ASP A 120 -1.00 -11.22 9.26
N LYS A 121 -1.46 -11.87 8.19
CA LYS A 121 -1.10 -11.59 6.81
C LYS A 121 -2.31 -11.53 5.89
N ILE A 122 -2.13 -10.79 4.77
CA ILE A 122 -3.07 -10.73 3.65
C ILE A 122 -2.28 -11.11 2.39
N ALA A 123 -2.59 -12.25 1.79
CA ALA A 123 -1.91 -12.74 0.59
C ALA A 123 -2.59 -12.24 -0.69
N ILE A 124 -1.81 -11.65 -1.60
CA ILE A 124 -2.27 -11.14 -2.90
C ILE A 124 -1.46 -11.82 -4.00
N ALA A 125 -2.13 -12.23 -5.06
CA ALA A 125 -1.59 -12.99 -6.19
C ALA A 125 -0.91 -12.09 -7.24
N HIS A 126 0.08 -11.28 -6.84
CA HIS A 126 0.93 -10.60 -7.81
C HIS A 126 2.06 -11.52 -8.25
N THR A 127 2.35 -11.50 -9.55
CA THR A 127 3.30 -12.37 -10.24
C THR A 127 4.57 -11.63 -10.65
N GLU A 128 5.56 -12.33 -11.20
CA GLU A 128 6.74 -11.68 -11.77
C GLU A 128 6.40 -10.81 -12.99
N ASN A 129 5.38 -11.21 -13.78
CA ASN A 129 4.90 -10.42 -14.90
C ASN A 129 4.30 -9.09 -14.42
N ASP A 130 3.48 -9.10 -13.37
CA ASP A 130 2.94 -7.87 -12.75
C ASP A 130 4.05 -6.95 -12.24
N ASN A 131 5.12 -7.53 -11.69
CA ASN A 131 6.26 -6.76 -11.23
C ASN A 131 7.00 -6.11 -12.40
N ALA A 132 7.28 -6.85 -13.48
CA ALA A 132 7.91 -6.33 -14.69
C ALA A 132 7.08 -5.20 -15.33
N GLU A 133 5.75 -5.37 -15.45
CA GLU A 133 4.82 -4.33 -15.91
C GLU A 133 4.96 -3.05 -15.06
N THR A 134 5.01 -3.22 -13.74
CA THR A 134 5.10 -2.09 -12.79
C THR A 134 6.44 -1.37 -12.91
N VAL A 135 7.55 -2.11 -13.01
CA VAL A 135 8.89 -1.54 -13.21
C VAL A 135 8.95 -0.74 -14.52
N LEU A 136 8.47 -1.33 -15.62
CA LEU A 136 8.49 -0.68 -16.93
C LEU A 136 7.58 0.57 -16.94
N MET A 137 6.40 0.48 -16.35
CA MET A 137 5.50 1.63 -16.22
C MET A 137 6.12 2.77 -15.41
N ASN A 138 6.80 2.45 -14.32
CA ASN A 138 7.47 3.44 -13.49
C ASN A 138 8.70 4.04 -14.19
N LEU A 139 9.47 3.22 -14.91
CA LEU A 139 10.59 3.69 -15.73
C LEU A 139 10.14 4.72 -16.76
N MET A 140 9.06 4.44 -17.50
CA MET A 140 8.50 5.37 -18.51
C MET A 140 7.97 6.68 -17.90
N ARG A 141 7.61 6.67 -16.61
CA ARG A 141 7.21 7.88 -15.87
C ARG A 141 8.40 8.67 -15.30
N GLY A 142 9.63 8.23 -15.53
CA GLY A 142 10.82 8.86 -14.97
C GLY A 142 11.00 8.63 -13.48
N ALA A 143 10.54 7.49 -12.97
CA ALA A 143 10.64 7.19 -11.54
C ALA A 143 12.10 7.07 -11.09
N SER A 144 12.37 7.52 -9.87
CA SER A 144 13.63 7.30 -9.18
C SER A 144 13.81 5.83 -8.77
N LEU A 145 14.94 5.53 -8.11
CA LEU A 145 15.25 4.21 -7.55
C LEU A 145 14.08 3.60 -6.75
N GLU A 146 13.35 4.44 -5.99
CA GLU A 146 12.17 4.01 -5.22
C GLU A 146 11.04 3.43 -6.11
N GLY A 147 10.83 4.00 -7.29
CA GLY A 147 9.84 3.49 -8.24
C GLY A 147 10.29 2.23 -8.96
N LEU A 148 11.61 2.07 -9.17
CA LEU A 148 12.19 0.91 -9.85
C LEU A 148 12.21 -0.36 -8.98
N LYS A 149 11.96 -0.26 -7.67
CA LYS A 149 11.76 -1.42 -6.78
C LYS A 149 10.61 -2.34 -7.23
N GLY A 150 9.71 -1.83 -8.05
CA GLY A 150 8.51 -2.54 -8.49
C GLY A 150 7.56 -2.88 -7.35
N ILE A 151 7.00 -4.08 -7.40
CA ILE A 151 6.09 -4.60 -6.39
C ILE A 151 6.91 -5.27 -5.27
N GLU A 152 6.81 -4.76 -4.05
CA GLU A 152 7.51 -5.35 -2.90
C GLU A 152 6.87 -6.69 -2.49
N PRO A 153 7.66 -7.75 -2.23
CA PRO A 153 7.15 -9.05 -1.77
C PRO A 153 6.34 -8.97 -0.47
N ILE A 154 6.72 -8.04 0.42
CA ILE A 154 6.02 -7.75 1.67
C ILE A 154 5.85 -6.24 1.86
N ARG A 155 4.64 -5.80 2.24
CA ARG A 155 4.34 -4.41 2.58
C ARG A 155 3.32 -4.39 3.72
N GLY A 156 3.78 -4.12 4.94
CA GLY A 156 2.93 -4.25 6.12
C GLY A 156 2.40 -5.67 6.29
N LYS A 157 1.09 -5.84 6.39
CA LYS A 157 0.45 -7.17 6.42
C LYS A 157 0.33 -7.85 5.05
N PHE A 158 0.52 -7.11 3.95
CA PHE A 158 0.34 -7.65 2.59
C PHE A 158 1.57 -8.42 2.14
N ILE A 159 1.38 -9.68 1.74
CA ILE A 159 2.41 -10.58 1.21
C ILE A 159 2.06 -11.04 -0.21
N ARG A 160 3.08 -11.41 -0.98
CA ARG A 160 2.94 -11.81 -2.40
C ARG A 160 3.73 -13.07 -2.68
N PRO A 161 3.20 -14.23 -2.30
CA PRO A 161 3.90 -15.50 -2.44
C PRO A 161 4.22 -15.89 -3.89
N LEU A 162 3.44 -15.38 -4.87
CA LEU A 162 3.63 -15.66 -6.30
C LEU A 162 4.53 -14.65 -7.02
N ILE A 163 5.21 -13.73 -6.30
CA ILE A 163 5.96 -12.62 -6.94
C ILE A 163 7.14 -13.08 -7.79
N GLU A 164 7.63 -14.30 -7.60
CA GLU A 164 8.70 -14.93 -8.38
C GLU A 164 8.17 -16.05 -9.30
N CYS A 165 6.85 -16.18 -9.46
CA CYS A 165 6.23 -17.13 -10.37
C CYS A 165 5.85 -16.45 -11.68
N SER A 166 6.13 -17.09 -12.80
CA SER A 166 5.71 -16.65 -14.12
C SER A 166 4.24 -16.97 -14.39
N ARG A 167 3.67 -16.29 -15.36
CA ARG A 167 2.30 -16.56 -15.80
C ARG A 167 2.16 -17.95 -16.38
N ASP A 168 3.13 -18.39 -17.16
CA ASP A 168 3.14 -19.70 -17.80
C ASP A 168 3.15 -20.83 -16.75
N GLU A 169 3.94 -20.68 -15.67
CA GLU A 169 3.95 -21.63 -14.55
C GLU A 169 2.62 -21.65 -13.79
N ILE A 170 1.95 -20.51 -13.64
CA ILE A 170 0.64 -20.42 -12.98
C ILE A 170 -0.43 -21.09 -13.82
N GLU A 171 -0.45 -20.85 -15.13
CA GLU A 171 -1.40 -21.47 -16.05
C GLU A 171 -1.23 -22.99 -16.08
N ALA A 172 0.01 -23.49 -16.21
CA ALA A 172 0.34 -24.92 -16.13
C ALA A 172 -0.11 -25.55 -14.80
N TYR A 173 0.15 -24.85 -13.68
CA TYR A 173 -0.28 -25.32 -12.35
C TYR A 173 -1.81 -25.41 -12.22
N CYS A 174 -2.54 -24.43 -12.76
CA CYS A 174 -4.00 -24.45 -12.76
C CYS A 174 -4.54 -25.67 -13.56
N GLU A 175 -3.93 -25.97 -14.70
CA GLU A 175 -4.29 -27.12 -15.54
C GLU A 175 -4.01 -28.47 -14.83
N GLU A 176 -2.80 -28.63 -14.29
CA GLU A 176 -2.40 -29.86 -13.56
C GLU A 176 -3.32 -30.13 -12.36
N ASN A 177 -3.74 -29.08 -11.63
CA ASN A 177 -4.59 -29.21 -10.45
C ASN A 177 -6.09 -29.15 -10.78
N LYS A 178 -6.45 -29.12 -12.06
CA LYS A 178 -7.85 -29.07 -12.55
C LYS A 178 -8.64 -27.94 -11.90
N LEU A 179 -7.99 -26.80 -11.73
CA LEU A 179 -8.65 -25.57 -11.35
C LEU A 179 -9.35 -25.03 -12.60
N ASP A 180 -10.57 -24.54 -12.46
CA ASP A 180 -11.34 -23.91 -13.54
C ASP A 180 -11.46 -22.40 -13.31
N PRO A 181 -10.32 -21.66 -13.37
CA PRO A 181 -10.34 -20.23 -13.09
C PRO A 181 -11.10 -19.50 -14.19
N LYS A 182 -11.78 -18.42 -13.81
CA LYS A 182 -12.54 -17.60 -14.75
C LYS A 182 -11.63 -16.52 -15.34
N PHE A 183 -11.63 -16.44 -16.68
CA PHE A 183 -10.82 -15.46 -17.39
C PHE A 183 -11.60 -14.15 -17.60
N ASP A 184 -11.02 -13.05 -17.13
CA ASP A 184 -11.56 -11.73 -17.34
C ASP A 184 -11.26 -11.23 -18.76
N LYS A 185 -12.28 -11.16 -19.62
CA LYS A 185 -12.16 -10.67 -21.01
C LYS A 185 -11.66 -9.23 -21.10
N THR A 186 -11.88 -8.40 -20.06
CA THR A 186 -11.42 -7.00 -20.06
C THR A 186 -9.90 -6.86 -19.91
N ASN A 187 -9.18 -7.94 -19.55
CA ASN A 187 -7.72 -7.96 -19.56
C ASN A 187 -7.13 -7.76 -20.98
N ASN A 188 -7.92 -8.00 -22.03
CA ASN A 188 -7.52 -7.79 -23.42
C ASN A 188 -7.77 -6.35 -23.92
N ASP A 189 -8.48 -5.52 -23.15
CA ASP A 189 -8.74 -4.14 -23.50
C ASP A 189 -7.52 -3.26 -23.34
N ASN A 190 -6.98 -2.76 -24.42
CA ASN A 190 -5.81 -1.87 -24.43
C ASN A 190 -6.15 -0.40 -24.11
N ILE A 191 -7.22 -0.14 -23.35
CA ILE A 191 -7.59 1.21 -22.88
C ILE A 191 -6.63 1.67 -21.79
N TYR A 192 -6.31 0.78 -20.85
CA TYR A 192 -5.45 1.10 -19.71
C TYR A 192 -3.97 0.95 -20.04
N THR A 193 -3.14 1.84 -19.50
CA THR A 193 -1.68 1.83 -19.72
C THR A 193 -1.05 0.48 -19.36
N ARG A 194 -1.52 -0.15 -18.26
CA ARG A 194 -1.00 -1.44 -17.83
C ARG A 194 -1.30 -2.54 -18.86
N ASN A 195 -2.50 -2.56 -19.41
CA ASN A 195 -2.87 -3.53 -20.45
C ASN A 195 -2.07 -3.31 -21.75
N LYS A 196 -1.80 -2.03 -22.13
CA LYS A 196 -0.91 -1.74 -23.27
C LYS A 196 0.50 -2.29 -23.05
N ILE A 197 1.03 -2.14 -21.84
CA ILE A 197 2.36 -2.68 -21.51
C ILE A 197 2.35 -4.20 -21.60
N ARG A 198 1.35 -4.86 -21.01
CA ARG A 198 1.18 -6.31 -21.00
C ARG A 198 0.99 -6.90 -22.40
N ASN A 199 0.06 -6.32 -23.16
CA ASN A 199 -0.44 -6.95 -24.39
C ASN A 199 0.34 -6.50 -25.64
N LEU A 200 1.00 -5.33 -25.60
CA LEU A 200 1.69 -4.76 -26.76
C LEU A 200 3.19 -4.58 -26.51
N LEU A 201 3.57 -3.86 -25.46
CA LEU A 201 4.96 -3.42 -25.30
C LEU A 201 5.88 -4.55 -24.88
N ILE A 202 5.53 -5.33 -23.84
CA ILE A 202 6.34 -6.48 -23.39
C ILE A 202 6.48 -7.54 -24.50
N PRO A 203 5.41 -7.94 -25.21
CA PRO A 203 5.54 -8.87 -26.35
C PRO A 203 6.42 -8.32 -27.46
N TYR A 204 6.32 -7.02 -27.79
CA TYR A 204 7.16 -6.39 -28.77
C TYR A 204 8.63 -6.40 -28.36
N ILE A 205 8.95 -6.04 -27.10
CA ILE A 205 10.32 -6.09 -26.60
C ILE A 205 10.85 -7.53 -26.58
N LYS A 206 10.02 -8.50 -26.18
CA LYS A 206 10.42 -9.92 -26.17
C LYS A 206 10.83 -10.40 -27.57
N LYS A 207 10.07 -10.00 -28.59
CA LYS A 207 10.28 -10.43 -29.96
C LYS A 207 11.47 -9.73 -30.63
N GLU A 208 11.60 -8.42 -30.49
CA GLU A 208 12.49 -7.59 -31.29
C GLU A 208 13.84 -7.28 -30.57
N PHE A 209 13.87 -7.34 -29.24
CA PHE A 209 15.02 -6.85 -28.47
C PHE A 209 15.57 -7.87 -27.47
N ASN A 210 14.72 -8.37 -26.55
CA ASN A 210 15.17 -9.25 -25.48
C ASN A 210 14.08 -10.24 -25.08
N PRO A 211 14.20 -11.53 -25.44
CA PRO A 211 13.21 -12.54 -25.08
C PRO A 211 13.04 -12.70 -23.56
N ASN A 212 14.05 -12.35 -22.77
CA ASN A 212 14.07 -12.45 -21.31
C ASN A 212 13.82 -11.10 -20.62
N ILE A 213 13.06 -10.19 -21.25
CA ILE A 213 12.83 -8.84 -20.71
C ILE A 213 12.14 -8.87 -19.34
N VAL A 214 11.20 -9.79 -19.11
CA VAL A 214 10.49 -9.93 -17.82
C VAL A 214 11.46 -10.24 -16.70
N GLU A 215 12.32 -11.25 -16.90
CA GLU A 215 13.37 -11.62 -15.95
C GLU A 215 14.36 -10.48 -15.73
N SER A 216 14.76 -9.77 -16.81
CA SER A 216 15.68 -8.63 -16.72
C SER A 216 15.11 -7.49 -15.90
N LEU A 217 13.83 -7.16 -16.05
CA LEU A 217 13.13 -6.15 -15.26
C LEU A 217 12.97 -6.57 -13.79
N ASN A 218 12.70 -7.86 -13.54
CA ASN A 218 12.63 -8.40 -12.18
C ASN A 218 13.99 -8.34 -11.48
N ARG A 219 15.08 -8.66 -12.19
CA ARG A 219 16.45 -8.54 -11.70
C ARG A 219 16.80 -7.08 -11.37
N LEU A 220 16.44 -6.13 -12.24
CA LEU A 220 16.58 -4.70 -11.96
C LEU A 220 15.83 -4.29 -10.68
N ALA A 221 14.59 -4.77 -10.50
CA ALA A 221 13.80 -4.47 -9.31
C ALA A 221 14.44 -5.00 -8.02
N VAL A 222 15.06 -6.19 -8.07
CA VAL A 222 15.80 -6.77 -6.92
C VAL A 222 16.99 -5.89 -6.55
N LEU A 223 17.82 -5.48 -7.51
CA LEU A 223 18.96 -4.59 -7.28
C LEU A 223 18.50 -3.24 -6.73
N ALA A 224 17.47 -2.64 -7.33
CA ALA A 224 16.90 -1.37 -6.87
C ALA A 224 16.38 -1.46 -5.42
N ARG A 225 15.81 -2.60 -5.00
CA ARG A 225 15.38 -2.82 -3.60
C ARG A 225 16.57 -2.88 -2.64
N GLN A 226 17.66 -3.54 -3.03
CA GLN A 226 18.87 -3.63 -2.22
C GLN A 226 19.48 -2.24 -1.99
N ASP A 227 19.64 -1.47 -3.06
CA ASP A 227 20.18 -0.11 -3.00
C ASP A 227 19.26 0.81 -2.18
N ALA A 228 17.94 0.75 -2.41
CA ALA A 228 16.99 1.56 -1.67
C ALA A 228 16.98 1.22 -0.16
N LYS A 229 17.16 -0.07 0.19
CA LYS A 229 17.29 -0.51 1.59
C LYS A 229 18.55 0.09 2.22
N TYR A 230 19.67 -0.01 1.55
CA TYR A 230 20.95 0.55 2.01
C TYR A 230 20.84 2.06 2.28
N PHE A 231 20.31 2.82 1.30
CA PHE A 231 20.08 4.25 1.49
C PHE A 231 19.09 4.55 2.61
N SER A 232 18.04 3.75 2.76
CA SER A 232 17.06 3.93 3.84
C SER A 232 17.69 3.78 5.23
N GLU A 233 18.64 2.84 5.40
CA GLU A 233 19.36 2.64 6.66
C GLU A 233 20.28 3.83 6.95
N ILE A 234 21.05 4.30 5.96
CA ILE A 234 21.88 5.51 6.10
C ILE A 234 21.01 6.71 6.50
N VAL A 235 19.94 6.95 5.76
CA VAL A 235 19.03 8.09 6.01
C VAL A 235 18.43 8.05 7.41
N LYS A 236 18.01 6.88 7.89
CA LYS A 236 17.48 6.72 9.25
C LYS A 236 18.53 7.02 10.31
N ASN A 237 19.77 6.61 10.10
CA ASN A 237 20.86 6.87 11.03
C ASN A 237 21.24 8.36 11.02
N GLU A 238 21.39 8.96 9.82
CA GLU A 238 21.66 10.39 9.72
C GLU A 238 20.52 11.23 10.29
N TYR A 239 19.27 10.87 10.04
CA TYR A 239 18.13 11.57 10.66
C TYR A 239 18.21 11.55 12.19
N LYS A 240 18.55 10.42 12.82
CA LYS A 240 18.72 10.33 14.29
C LYS A 240 19.83 11.26 14.79
N ASN A 241 20.91 11.44 14.02
CA ASN A 241 22.03 12.31 14.36
C ASN A 241 21.69 13.79 14.19
N LEU A 242 20.73 14.11 13.32
CA LEU A 242 20.34 15.46 12.95
C LEU A 242 19.17 16.00 13.77
N VAL A 243 18.25 15.13 14.19
CA VAL A 243 17.01 15.54 14.86
C VAL A 243 17.32 16.13 16.24
N ILE A 244 16.86 17.38 16.46
CA ILE A 244 16.96 18.08 17.75
C ILE A 244 15.63 17.97 18.50
N PHE A 245 14.52 18.06 17.77
CA PHE A 245 13.18 18.00 18.32
C PHE A 245 12.21 17.35 17.34
N GLU A 246 11.33 16.53 17.85
CA GLU A 246 10.29 15.86 17.07
C GLU A 246 9.00 15.80 17.88
N ASN A 247 7.97 16.45 17.36
CA ASN A 247 6.59 16.36 17.84
C ASN A 247 5.68 16.00 16.66
N VAL A 248 5.38 14.72 16.55
CA VAL A 248 4.53 14.16 15.49
C VAL A 248 3.50 13.28 16.17
N ASN A 249 2.23 13.49 15.91
CA ASN A 249 1.20 12.58 16.39
C ASN A 249 1.48 11.17 15.82
N LYS A 250 1.71 10.22 16.70
CA LYS A 250 1.71 8.80 16.36
C LYS A 250 0.26 8.36 16.11
N GLU A 251 -0.38 8.90 15.09
CA GLU A 251 -1.58 8.24 14.58
C GLU A 251 -1.15 6.86 14.09
N LYS A 252 -1.61 5.85 14.79
CA LYS A 252 -1.63 4.49 14.25
C LYS A 252 -2.21 4.63 12.86
N HIS A 253 -1.51 4.14 11.83
CA HIS A 253 -2.03 4.00 10.48
C HIS A 253 -3.23 3.03 10.47
N ASN A 254 -4.32 3.46 11.05
CA ASN A 254 -5.66 3.01 10.74
C ASN A 254 -6.18 4.02 9.72
N ILE A 255 -6.10 3.67 8.45
CA ILE A 255 -6.87 4.31 7.40
C ILE A 255 -8.33 3.93 7.69
N ILE A 256 -8.96 4.70 8.56
CA ILE A 256 -10.42 4.76 8.67
C ILE A 256 -10.76 6.18 8.25
N ASP A 257 -11.13 6.34 6.99
CA ASP A 257 -11.88 7.52 6.56
C ASP A 257 -13.18 7.55 7.37
N LYS A 258 -13.25 8.50 8.30
CA LYS A 258 -14.51 8.91 8.93
C LYS A 258 -15.33 9.64 7.87
N ASN A 259 -16.26 8.94 7.24
CA ASN A 259 -17.49 9.49 6.66
C ASN A 259 -18.31 8.35 6.05
N THR A 260 -19.10 7.68 6.90
CA THR A 260 -20.39 7.10 6.52
C THR A 260 -21.22 6.98 7.79
N ASN A 261 -21.85 8.09 8.20
CA ASN A 261 -23.10 8.02 8.91
C ASN A 261 -24.18 7.92 7.84
N ILE A 262 -24.71 6.73 7.65
CA ILE A 262 -26.03 6.51 7.06
C ILE A 262 -26.86 5.84 8.15
N GLY A 263 -27.93 6.52 8.50
CA GLY A 263 -28.83 6.18 9.57
C GLY A 263 -29.56 4.83 9.38
N THR A 264 -29.85 4.23 10.47
CA THR A 264 -31.00 3.40 10.65
C THR A 264 -31.71 3.90 11.90
N SER A 265 -32.84 4.55 11.62
CA SER A 265 -33.96 4.77 12.56
C SER A 265 -34.50 3.41 13.02
N GLN A 266 -34.63 3.23 14.32
CA GLN A 266 -35.81 2.65 14.90
C GLN A 266 -35.86 2.97 16.39
N GLU A 267 -37.04 3.45 16.73
CA GLU A 267 -37.60 3.84 18.00
C GLU A 267 -37.54 2.71 19.05
N GLU A 268 -37.39 3.09 20.33
CA GLU A 268 -38.40 2.79 21.31
C GLU A 268 -38.11 3.51 22.64
N ASN A 269 -39.16 4.16 23.12
CA ASN A 269 -39.47 4.80 24.38
C ASN A 269 -39.03 3.99 25.61
N GLU A 270 -38.74 4.57 26.74
CA GLU A 270 -39.57 5.21 27.72
C GLU A 270 -38.86 5.48 29.04
N ASN A 271 -39.12 6.66 29.57
CA ASN A 271 -39.49 7.01 30.94
C ASN A 271 -38.51 7.16 32.10
N GLN A 272 -38.47 8.44 32.52
CA GLN A 272 -38.74 8.99 33.88
C GLN A 272 -37.66 8.72 34.95
N LYS A 273 -37.27 9.66 35.76
CA LYS A 273 -37.79 10.85 36.42
C LYS A 273 -36.72 11.55 37.24
N ASN A 274 -36.78 12.88 37.25
CA ASN A 274 -36.66 13.83 38.39
C ASN A 274 -35.52 13.73 39.43
N GLY A 275 -34.92 14.90 39.64
CA GLY A 275 -34.37 15.28 40.93
C GLY A 275 -33.41 16.46 40.83
N ASP A 276 -33.94 17.59 40.87
CA ASP A 276 -33.64 18.93 41.31
C ASP A 276 -32.32 19.24 42.07
N ILE A 277 -31.81 20.40 41.66
CA ILE A 277 -31.43 21.62 42.45
C ILE A 277 -29.99 21.68 43.01
N THR A 278 -29.31 22.66 42.61
CA THR A 278 -28.74 23.91 43.11
C THR A 278 -27.22 24.03 42.99
N GLU A 279 -26.94 25.14 42.43
CA GLU A 279 -26.10 26.31 42.74
C GLU A 279 -24.60 26.25 42.44
N LEU A 280 -24.29 27.11 41.48
CA LEU A 280 -23.33 28.21 41.51
C LEU A 280 -21.94 27.92 42.14
N ASN A 281 -20.91 27.92 41.34
CA ASN A 281 -19.94 29.03 41.41
C ASN A 281 -18.94 28.94 40.24
N ASP A 282 -18.80 30.11 39.66
CA ASP A 282 -17.74 30.55 38.78
C ASP A 282 -16.39 29.93 39.06
N ILE A 283 -15.70 29.59 38.00
CA ILE A 283 -14.38 30.14 37.68
C ILE A 283 -14.05 29.81 36.23
N ASN A 284 -14.00 30.84 35.40
CA ASN A 284 -13.33 30.87 34.13
C ASN A 284 -12.00 30.15 34.17
N LYS A 285 -11.92 28.97 33.59
CA LYS A 285 -10.70 28.41 33.01
C LYS A 285 -10.99 28.19 31.55
N THR A 286 -10.72 29.20 30.77
CA THR A 286 -10.41 29.10 29.34
C THR A 286 -9.36 27.99 29.18
N ASN A 287 -9.79 26.80 28.94
CA ASN A 287 -8.96 25.72 28.39
C ASN A 287 -8.61 26.12 26.95
N ILE A 288 -7.61 27.00 26.82
CA ILE A 288 -6.82 27.12 25.60
C ILE A 288 -6.13 25.74 25.50
N LYS A 289 -6.70 24.80 24.77
CA LYS A 289 -5.95 23.70 24.19
C LYS A 289 -4.93 24.38 23.29
N GLU A 290 -3.73 24.63 23.80
CA GLU A 290 -2.55 24.84 22.95
C GLU A 290 -2.48 23.62 22.03
N THR A 291 -2.92 23.79 20.80
CA THR A 291 -2.66 22.86 19.73
C THR A 291 -1.16 22.89 19.49
N VAL A 292 -0.45 21.99 20.17
CA VAL A 292 1.00 21.87 20.01
C VAL A 292 1.26 21.53 18.55
N GLU A 293 1.79 22.50 17.80
CA GLU A 293 2.06 22.35 16.37
C GLU A 293 2.92 21.11 16.12
N GLN A 294 2.52 20.28 15.19
CA GLN A 294 3.32 19.14 14.76
C GLN A 294 4.55 19.67 14.01
N GLN A 295 5.73 19.38 14.52
CA GLN A 295 6.97 19.89 13.95
C GLN A 295 8.15 18.94 14.17
N ILE A 296 9.12 19.07 13.27
CA ILE A 296 10.43 18.43 13.36
C ILE A 296 11.50 19.50 13.19
N ILE A 297 12.54 19.46 14.01
CA ILE A 297 13.66 20.40 13.97
C ILE A 297 14.96 19.63 13.78
N LEU A 298 15.74 20.01 12.76
CA LEU A 298 17.04 19.41 12.45
C LEU A 298 18.19 20.42 12.69
N ASP A 299 19.38 19.89 12.99
CA ASP A 299 20.63 20.65 13.09
C ASP A 299 21.12 21.01 11.68
N LEU A 300 21.15 22.32 11.36
CA LEU A 300 21.58 22.82 10.06
C LEU A 300 23.07 22.58 9.79
N LYS A 301 23.92 22.73 10.82
CA LYS A 301 25.39 22.56 10.65
C LYS A 301 25.74 21.12 10.31
N LYS A 302 25.11 20.16 10.99
CA LYS A 302 25.29 18.75 10.70
C LYS A 302 24.66 18.39 9.35
N PHE A 303 23.46 18.90 9.02
CA PHE A 303 22.80 18.68 7.75
C PHE A 303 23.67 19.11 6.56
N ASN A 304 24.30 20.30 6.64
CA ASN A 304 25.12 20.82 5.57
C ASN A 304 26.40 20.01 5.30
N LYS A 305 26.84 19.17 6.25
CA LYS A 305 27.98 18.25 6.07
C LYS A 305 27.65 16.99 5.30
N LEU A 306 26.37 16.68 5.12
CA LEU A 306 25.95 15.48 4.38
C LEU A 306 26.21 15.64 2.89
N GLU A 307 26.45 14.50 2.22
CA GLU A 307 26.47 14.41 0.77
C GLU A 307 25.10 14.78 0.17
N TYR A 308 25.10 15.40 -1.01
CA TYR A 308 23.88 15.87 -1.68
C TYR A 308 22.79 14.77 -1.79
N VAL A 309 23.21 13.55 -2.14
CA VAL A 309 22.31 12.39 -2.29
C VAL A 309 21.65 12.01 -0.97
N ILE A 310 22.31 12.24 0.16
CA ILE A 310 21.77 11.96 1.49
C ILE A 310 20.92 13.14 1.97
N LYS A 311 21.33 14.39 1.74
CA LYS A 311 20.53 15.60 2.02
C LYS A 311 19.12 15.47 1.44
N SER A 312 19.03 15.15 0.15
CA SER A 312 17.75 15.03 -0.55
C SER A 312 16.83 13.96 0.08
N ARG A 313 17.38 12.82 0.44
CA ARG A 313 16.64 11.72 1.06
C ARG A 313 16.23 12.01 2.51
N VAL A 314 17.10 12.68 3.28
CA VAL A 314 16.78 13.10 4.66
C VAL A 314 15.62 14.10 4.67
N LEU A 315 15.60 15.07 3.74
CA LEU A 315 14.48 16.01 3.62
C LEU A 315 13.16 15.28 3.33
N LEU A 316 13.17 14.39 2.35
CA LEU A 316 11.98 13.59 2.01
C LEU A 316 11.56 12.68 3.18
N TYR A 317 12.50 12.06 3.86
CA TYR A 317 12.23 11.24 5.05
C TYR A 317 11.61 12.07 6.17
N THR A 318 12.13 13.26 6.43
CA THR A 318 11.61 14.20 7.45
C THR A 318 10.17 14.62 7.13
N ILE A 319 9.89 14.99 5.87
CA ILE A 319 8.55 15.35 5.42
C ILE A 319 7.60 14.15 5.52
N ASN A 320 8.03 12.98 5.08
CA ASN A 320 7.22 11.77 5.20
C ASN A 320 6.90 11.42 6.66
N LYS A 321 7.84 11.61 7.55
CA LYS A 321 7.65 11.38 8.98
C LYS A 321 6.65 12.36 9.60
N LEU A 322 6.67 13.62 9.16
CA LEU A 322 5.77 14.68 9.63
C LEU A 322 4.35 14.55 9.06
N LEU A 323 4.22 14.24 7.76
CA LEU A 323 2.94 14.26 7.03
C LEU A 323 2.35 12.87 6.74
N GLY A 324 3.13 11.78 6.90
CA GLY A 324 2.77 10.44 6.45
C GLY A 324 2.90 10.23 4.93
N THR A 325 3.27 11.26 4.16
CA THR A 325 3.37 11.22 2.70
C THR A 325 4.34 12.26 2.17
N THR A 326 4.94 11.99 0.99
CA THR A 326 5.71 12.96 0.21
C THR A 326 4.97 13.40 -1.06
N LYS A 327 3.68 13.08 -1.19
CA LYS A 327 2.87 13.46 -2.35
C LYS A 327 2.87 14.97 -2.56
N GLY A 328 3.12 15.41 -3.78
CA GLY A 328 3.20 16.83 -4.12
C GLY A 328 4.56 17.49 -3.82
N ILE A 329 5.58 16.72 -3.44
CA ILE A 329 6.98 17.19 -3.35
C ILE A 329 7.71 16.74 -4.62
N GLU A 330 8.07 17.69 -5.45
CA GLU A 330 8.79 17.46 -6.69
C GLU A 330 10.31 17.67 -6.50
N LYS A 331 11.10 17.26 -7.51
CA LYS A 331 12.56 17.41 -7.49
C LYS A 331 12.98 18.88 -7.25
N ILE A 332 12.33 19.83 -7.91
CA ILE A 332 12.62 21.25 -7.76
C ILE A 332 12.42 21.72 -6.32
N ASN A 333 11.38 21.24 -5.63
CA ASN A 333 11.14 21.59 -4.23
C ASN A 333 12.28 21.10 -3.32
N VAL A 334 12.81 19.89 -3.59
CA VAL A 334 13.95 19.33 -2.83
C VAL A 334 15.21 20.15 -3.08
N GLU A 335 15.48 20.53 -4.33
CA GLU A 335 16.63 21.40 -4.66
C GLU A 335 16.54 22.77 -3.98
N ASP A 336 15.34 23.37 -3.93
CA ASP A 336 15.13 24.66 -3.27
C ASP A 336 15.30 24.57 -1.75
N MET A 337 14.85 23.47 -1.14
CA MET A 337 15.09 23.20 0.28
C MET A 337 16.58 23.05 0.59
N ILE A 338 17.33 22.34 -0.25
CA ILE A 338 18.79 22.20 -0.09
C ILE A 338 19.46 23.57 -0.23
N LYS A 339 19.12 24.36 -1.25
CA LYS A 339 19.64 25.71 -1.46
C LYS A 339 19.33 26.64 -0.26
N LEU A 340 18.11 26.53 0.32
CA LEU A 340 17.74 27.28 1.52
C LEU A 340 18.68 26.93 2.69
N CYS A 341 18.95 25.64 2.90
CA CYS A 341 19.83 25.15 3.98
C CYS A 341 21.30 25.56 3.77
N GLU A 342 21.83 25.38 2.56
CA GLU A 342 23.25 25.67 2.24
C GLU A 342 23.57 27.15 2.32
N LYS A 343 22.67 28.01 1.83
CA LYS A 343 22.84 29.47 1.87
C LYS A 343 22.50 30.07 3.24
N ASN A 344 22.00 29.27 4.19
CA ASN A 344 21.58 29.69 5.53
C ASN A 344 20.73 30.98 5.50
N ILE A 345 19.76 31.05 4.57
CA ILE A 345 18.95 32.22 4.32
C ILE A 345 17.94 32.35 5.47
N GLY A 346 18.27 33.13 6.48
CA GLY A 346 17.32 33.51 7.53
C GLY A 346 16.16 34.36 6.98
N ASN A 347 15.05 34.41 7.72
CA ASN A 347 13.84 35.17 7.39
C ASN A 347 13.11 34.78 6.09
N LYS A 348 13.49 33.70 5.44
CA LYS A 348 12.76 33.10 4.31
C LYS A 348 12.19 31.75 4.71
N TYR A 349 11.06 31.41 4.12
CA TYR A 349 10.43 30.10 4.27
C TYR A 349 10.05 29.53 2.91
N LEU A 350 9.91 28.21 2.85
CA LEU A 350 9.38 27.48 1.70
C LEU A 350 8.11 26.74 2.12
N ILE A 351 7.14 26.66 1.22
CA ILE A 351 5.95 25.83 1.33
C ILE A 351 5.94 24.92 0.09
N PRO A 352 6.72 23.82 0.11
CA PRO A 352 6.89 22.96 -1.06
C PRO A 352 5.59 22.25 -1.49
N ASN A 353 4.68 22.08 -0.53
CA ASN A 353 3.28 21.72 -0.77
C ASN A 353 2.40 22.46 0.26
N LYS A 354 1.06 22.39 0.11
CA LYS A 354 0.12 23.13 0.99
C LYS A 354 0.15 22.68 2.47
N ASN A 355 0.90 21.64 2.82
CA ASN A 355 0.80 20.97 4.12
C ASN A 355 2.04 21.10 4.99
N VAL A 356 3.16 21.67 4.49
CA VAL A 356 4.39 21.84 5.27
C VAL A 356 5.08 23.16 5.00
N LYS A 357 5.49 23.85 6.06
CA LYS A 357 6.31 25.06 6.03
C LYS A 357 7.71 24.72 6.51
N ILE A 358 8.73 25.18 5.77
CA ILE A 358 10.15 24.93 6.07
C ILE A 358 10.88 26.26 6.14
N PHE A 359 11.64 26.48 7.19
CA PHE A 359 12.44 27.69 7.37
C PHE A 359 13.65 27.44 8.26
N ILE A 360 14.60 28.40 8.24
CA ILE A 360 15.82 28.35 9.04
C ILE A 360 15.77 29.43 10.11
N LYS A 361 16.12 29.08 11.35
CA LYS A 361 16.25 30.00 12.46
C LYS A 361 17.34 29.50 13.42
N LYS A 362 18.29 30.40 13.77
CA LYS A 362 19.35 30.10 14.76
C LYS A 362 20.09 28.79 14.53
N GLY A 363 20.52 28.52 13.26
CA GLY A 363 21.27 27.30 12.92
C GLY A 363 20.45 26.01 12.94
N LYS A 364 19.13 26.10 12.90
CA LYS A 364 18.20 24.98 12.91
C LYS A 364 17.26 25.05 11.73
N VAL A 365 16.88 23.90 11.18
CA VAL A 365 15.88 23.77 10.11
C VAL A 365 14.57 23.29 10.73
N PHE A 366 13.52 24.06 10.56
CA PHE A 366 12.18 23.80 11.09
C PHE A 366 11.28 23.25 9.98
N PHE A 367 10.58 22.16 10.26
CA PHE A 367 9.51 21.58 9.45
C PHE A 367 8.24 21.64 10.29
N ILE A 368 7.26 22.42 9.85
CA ILE A 368 5.98 22.61 10.56
C ILE A 368 4.85 22.16 9.66
N LYS A 369 3.96 21.31 10.17
CA LYS A 369 2.73 20.90 9.49
C LYS A 369 1.75 22.08 9.51
N LEU A 370 1.19 22.41 8.33
CA LEU A 370 0.20 23.49 8.13
C LEU A 370 -1.23 22.94 8.22
#